data_312dbd26b7f6dba8cef13175a4109332
#
_entry.id   312dbd26b7f6dba8cef13175a4109332
#
_cell.length_a   1.000
_cell.length_b   1.000
_cell.length_c   1.000
_cell.angle_alpha   90.00
_cell.angle_beta   90.00
_cell.angle_gamma   90.00
#
_symmetry.space_group_name_H-M   'P 1'
#
loop_
_entity.id
_entity.type
_entity.pdbx_description
1 polymer ?
#
loop_
_entity_poly.entity_id
_entity_poly.type
_entity_poly.pdbx_seq_one_letter_code
_entity_poly.pdbx_strand_id
1 'polypeptide(L)'
;VKQAIWLWALTLLITAAIILVVPTAPLTPQLGDSFKPEPTPVATPLLLSAKGKATFYDATKNSAWYTLGDKPTLFYAAAGPALRALKDFRWGKKPYRIIVENLKNGKAIVAWVVDWCQCRGQTDNEKLVDLSPAAFVALGVPLGNGVQRVRVTVLP
;
A
#
# COMPACT_ATOMS: atom_id res chain seq x y z
N VAL A 1 35.07 42.60 -20.12
CA VAL A 1 34.92 43.74 -21.02
C VAL A 1 33.69 43.51 -21.88
N LYS A 2 32.71 44.43 -21.72
CA LYS A 2 31.72 44.87 -22.72
C LYS A 2 30.67 43.80 -23.14
N GLN A 3 29.39 44.01 -23.26
CA GLN A 3 28.52 45.18 -23.09
C GLN A 3 27.08 44.69 -22.96
N ALA A 4 26.34 45.36 -22.10
CA ALA A 4 24.92 45.47 -22.10
C ALA A 4 24.38 46.06 -23.41
N ILE A 5 23.19 45.67 -23.82
CA ILE A 5 22.24 46.44 -24.64
C ILE A 5 20.90 45.74 -24.45
N TRP A 6 20.01 46.25 -23.66
CA TRP A 6 18.88 47.12 -23.91
C TRP A 6 18.07 46.76 -25.14
N LEU A 7 16.87 46.26 -24.95
CA LEU A 7 15.72 46.62 -25.77
C LEU A 7 14.42 46.50 -24.98
N TRP A 8 13.90 47.63 -24.70
CA TRP A 8 12.56 47.95 -24.22
C TRP A 8 11.57 47.92 -25.41
N ALA A 9 10.31 47.86 -25.02
CA ALA A 9 9.09 48.18 -25.77
C ALA A 9 8.44 46.96 -26.44
N LEU A 10 7.17 46.67 -26.28
CA LEU A 10 6.04 47.54 -26.36
C LEU A 10 4.83 46.84 -25.79
N THR A 11 4.29 47.38 -24.76
CA THR A 11 2.99 47.01 -24.20
C THR A 11 1.89 47.48 -25.15
N LEU A 12 1.18 46.57 -25.76
CA LEU A 12 -0.06 46.90 -26.49
C LEU A 12 -1.25 46.35 -25.73
N LEU A 13 -1.90 47.26 -25.01
CA LEU A 13 -3.20 47.08 -24.38
C LEU A 13 -4.25 46.97 -25.48
N ILE A 14 -4.77 45.79 -25.72
CA ILE A 14 -6.02 45.61 -26.47
C ILE A 14 -7.09 45.23 -25.46
N THR A 15 -7.81 46.22 -24.98
CA THR A 15 -9.08 46.07 -24.26
C THR A 15 -10.17 45.73 -25.27
N ALA A 16 -10.44 44.45 -25.46
CA ALA A 16 -11.64 44.01 -26.16
C ALA A 16 -12.77 43.90 -25.17
N ALA A 17 -13.72 44.84 -25.23
CA ALA A 17 -14.98 44.76 -24.50
C ALA A 17 -15.82 43.62 -25.11
N ILE A 18 -15.88 42.50 -24.42
CA ILE A 18 -16.80 41.41 -24.77
C ILE A 18 -18.16 41.78 -24.17
N ILE A 19 -19.08 42.23 -25.02
CA ILE A 19 -20.49 42.37 -24.68
C ILE A 19 -21.05 40.95 -24.55
N LEU A 20 -21.26 40.50 -23.31
CA LEU A 20 -21.96 39.26 -23.03
C LEU A 20 -23.48 39.49 -23.28
N VAL A 21 -23.93 39.07 -24.45
CA VAL A 21 -25.37 38.90 -24.69
C VAL A 21 -25.79 37.63 -23.98
N VAL A 22 -26.43 37.76 -22.83
CA VAL A 22 -27.05 36.64 -22.12
C VAL A 22 -28.38 36.32 -22.79
N PRO A 23 -28.53 35.16 -23.45
CA PRO A 23 -29.85 34.75 -23.92
C PRO A 23 -30.73 34.39 -22.72
N THR A 24 -31.75 35.13 -22.47
CA THR A 24 -32.82 34.77 -21.53
C THR A 24 -33.65 33.65 -22.16
N ALA A 25 -33.30 32.40 -21.80
CA ALA A 25 -34.14 31.27 -22.13
C ALA A 25 -35.41 31.29 -21.25
N PRO A 26 -36.59 30.99 -21.81
CA PRO A 26 -37.82 30.91 -21.02
C PRO A 26 -37.69 29.74 -20.02
N LEU A 27 -37.99 30.04 -18.75
CA LEU A 27 -38.12 29.03 -17.70
C LEU A 27 -39.39 28.20 -17.98
N THR A 28 -39.24 27.10 -18.69
CA THR A 28 -40.23 26.03 -18.69
C THR A 28 -40.09 25.26 -17.37
N PRO A 29 -41.19 25.14 -16.58
CA PRO A 29 -41.13 24.27 -15.39
C PRO A 29 -41.01 22.82 -15.88
N GLN A 30 -39.85 22.24 -15.75
CA GLN A 30 -39.67 20.79 -15.89
C GLN A 30 -40.28 20.10 -14.65
N LEU A 31 -41.52 19.64 -14.83
CA LEU A 31 -42.18 18.74 -13.90
C LEU A 31 -41.57 17.35 -14.16
N GLY A 32 -40.88 16.77 -13.17
CA GLY A 32 -40.61 15.34 -13.10
C GLY A 32 -39.23 14.88 -13.43
N ASP A 33 -38.20 15.39 -12.75
CA ASP A 33 -36.99 14.57 -12.59
C ASP A 33 -37.23 13.55 -11.47
N SER A 34 -37.49 12.33 -11.92
CA SER A 34 -37.52 11.14 -11.08
C SER A 34 -36.22 11.10 -10.29
N PHE A 35 -36.26 11.32 -8.99
CA PHE A 35 -35.13 11.20 -8.07
C PHE A 35 -34.59 9.77 -8.19
N LYS A 36 -33.60 9.59 -9.07
CA LYS A 36 -32.82 8.37 -9.11
C LYS A 36 -31.91 8.43 -7.87
N PRO A 37 -32.10 7.55 -6.89
CA PRO A 37 -31.26 7.57 -5.69
C PRO A 37 -29.81 7.42 -6.12
N GLU A 38 -29.00 8.41 -5.77
CA GLU A 38 -27.56 8.37 -5.96
C GLU A 38 -27.03 7.14 -5.19
N PRO A 39 -26.19 6.29 -5.81
CA PRO A 39 -25.66 5.13 -5.12
C PRO A 39 -24.91 5.61 -3.88
N THR A 40 -25.39 5.19 -2.71
CA THR A 40 -24.75 5.45 -1.42
C THR A 40 -23.29 4.99 -1.52
N PRO A 41 -22.30 5.84 -1.21
CA PRO A 41 -20.90 5.45 -1.28
C PRO A 41 -20.67 4.26 -0.35
N VAL A 42 -20.34 3.12 -0.95
CA VAL A 42 -19.94 1.92 -0.18
C VAL A 42 -18.65 2.28 0.54
N ALA A 43 -18.69 2.33 1.86
CA ALA A 43 -17.50 2.59 2.67
C ALA A 43 -16.43 1.55 2.34
N THR A 44 -15.34 1.98 1.71
CA THR A 44 -14.19 1.12 1.47
C THR A 44 -13.62 0.70 2.83
N PRO A 45 -13.51 -0.60 3.13
CA PRO A 45 -12.96 -1.05 4.40
C PRO A 45 -11.54 -0.50 4.58
N LEU A 46 -11.29 0.13 5.73
CA LEU A 46 -9.97 0.66 6.07
C LEU A 46 -9.02 -0.52 6.30
N LEU A 47 -8.13 -0.76 5.36
CA LEU A 47 -7.15 -1.83 5.47
C LEU A 47 -6.03 -1.44 6.44
N LEU A 48 -5.74 -2.30 7.41
CA LEU A 48 -4.62 -2.14 8.32
C LEU A 48 -3.31 -2.26 7.54
N SER A 49 -2.48 -1.24 7.57
CA SER A 49 -1.23 -1.19 6.82
C SER A 49 -0.12 -0.51 7.61
N ALA A 50 1.11 -1.02 7.48
CA ALA A 50 2.31 -0.39 8.05
C ALA A 50 3.51 -0.52 7.11
N LYS A 51 4.49 0.39 7.29
CA LYS A 51 5.80 0.32 6.65
C LYS A 51 6.85 -0.11 7.67
N GLY A 52 7.78 -0.97 7.24
CA GLY A 52 8.84 -1.46 8.11
C GLY A 52 9.81 -2.37 7.38
N LYS A 53 10.37 -3.33 8.10
CA LYS A 53 11.38 -4.27 7.60
C LYS A 53 10.79 -5.66 7.38
N ALA A 54 11.21 -6.32 6.31
CA ALA A 54 11.08 -7.75 6.08
C ALA A 54 12.45 -8.40 6.09
N THR A 55 12.53 -9.57 6.69
CA THR A 55 13.66 -10.51 6.58
C THR A 55 13.11 -11.83 6.04
N PHE A 56 13.89 -12.89 6.04
CA PHE A 56 13.40 -14.20 5.63
C PHE A 56 13.88 -15.30 6.60
N TYR A 57 13.14 -16.40 6.63
CA TYR A 57 13.48 -17.59 7.39
C TYR A 57 12.97 -18.84 6.67
N ASP A 58 13.62 -19.96 6.93
CA ASP A 58 13.22 -21.26 6.40
C ASP A 58 12.45 -22.04 7.48
N ALA A 59 11.11 -22.05 7.34
CA ALA A 59 10.24 -22.74 8.29
C ALA A 59 10.40 -24.28 8.26
N THR A 60 10.94 -24.83 7.19
CA THR A 60 11.18 -26.30 7.11
C THR A 60 12.14 -26.79 8.18
N LYS A 61 12.92 -25.89 8.76
CA LYS A 61 13.84 -26.16 9.85
C LYS A 61 13.22 -25.99 11.24
N ASN A 62 11.96 -25.56 11.32
CA ASN A 62 11.26 -25.26 12.56
C ASN A 62 9.93 -26.01 12.64
N SER A 63 9.51 -26.38 13.86
CA SER A 63 8.25 -27.07 14.12
C SER A 63 6.99 -26.27 13.73
N ALA A 64 7.11 -24.96 13.56
CA ALA A 64 6.01 -24.07 13.13
C ALA A 64 5.38 -24.47 11.79
N TRP A 65 6.13 -25.15 10.94
CA TRP A 65 5.64 -25.71 9.68
C TRP A 65 4.41 -26.62 9.81
N TYR A 66 4.27 -27.29 10.96
CA TYR A 66 3.19 -28.24 11.19
C TYR A 66 1.86 -27.60 11.62
N THR A 67 1.85 -26.33 11.93
CA THR A 67 0.61 -25.65 12.39
C THR A 67 -0.31 -25.22 11.26
N LEU A 68 0.11 -25.39 10.00
CA LEU A 68 -0.65 -25.00 8.81
C LEU A 68 -1.69 -26.00 8.32
N GLY A 69 -1.70 -27.19 8.87
CA GLY A 69 -2.71 -28.23 8.61
C GLY A 69 -2.66 -28.85 7.22
N ASP A 70 -2.68 -28.12 6.13
CA ASP A 70 -3.07 -28.71 4.86
C ASP A 70 -2.16 -28.54 3.64
N LYS A 71 -1.11 -27.88 3.69
CA LYS A 71 -0.07 -27.80 2.64
C LYS A 71 0.72 -26.52 2.78
N PRO A 72 2.02 -26.63 2.72
CA PRO A 72 2.86 -25.44 2.77
C PRO A 72 2.57 -24.55 1.60
N THR A 73 2.09 -23.36 1.86
CA THR A 73 2.09 -22.34 0.82
C THR A 73 3.54 -21.96 0.57
N LEU A 74 3.92 -21.86 -0.69
CA LEU A 74 5.25 -21.40 -1.06
C LEU A 74 5.59 -20.05 -0.43
N PHE A 75 4.55 -19.19 -0.23
CA PHE A 75 4.65 -17.86 0.34
C PHE A 75 4.02 -17.81 1.73
N TYR A 76 4.83 -17.98 2.75
CA TYR A 76 4.46 -17.86 4.15
C TYR A 76 5.29 -16.78 4.86
N ALA A 77 4.80 -16.35 6.01
CA ALA A 77 5.43 -15.34 6.84
C ALA A 77 5.25 -15.62 8.34
N ALA A 78 6.24 -15.25 9.12
CA ALA A 78 6.10 -15.07 10.55
C ALA A 78 5.87 -13.59 10.87
N ALA A 79 4.86 -13.31 11.73
CA ALA A 79 4.56 -11.94 12.15
C ALA A 79 5.63 -11.40 13.09
N GLY A 80 6.28 -10.30 12.70
CA GLY A 80 7.18 -9.56 13.55
C GLY A 80 6.46 -8.69 14.57
N PRO A 81 7.18 -8.06 15.52
CA PRO A 81 6.58 -7.23 16.57
C PRO A 81 5.67 -6.13 16.04
N ALA A 82 6.10 -5.41 15.00
CA ALA A 82 5.33 -4.31 14.43
C ALA A 82 4.02 -4.79 13.75
N LEU A 83 4.03 -5.94 13.08
CA LEU A 83 2.80 -6.50 12.50
C LEU A 83 1.86 -7.02 13.59
N ARG A 84 2.38 -7.63 14.65
CA ARG A 84 1.56 -8.11 15.78
C ARG A 84 0.89 -6.98 16.55
N ALA A 85 1.47 -5.80 16.55
CA ALA A 85 0.83 -4.60 17.10
C ALA A 85 -0.40 -4.15 16.29
N LEU A 86 -0.42 -4.44 14.97
CA LEU A 86 -1.57 -4.16 14.10
C LEU A 86 -2.61 -5.28 14.12
N LYS A 87 -2.16 -6.51 14.02
CA LYS A 87 -3.01 -7.71 14.05
C LYS A 87 -2.29 -8.81 14.80
N ASP A 88 -2.80 -9.15 15.97
CA ASP A 88 -2.20 -10.16 16.83
C ASP A 88 -2.16 -11.53 16.12
N PHE A 89 -1.03 -12.20 16.25
CA PHE A 89 -0.85 -13.58 15.84
C PHE A 89 -0.03 -14.33 16.90
N ARG A 90 -0.63 -15.38 17.45
CA ARG A 90 -0.01 -16.27 18.45
C ARG A 90 -0.44 -17.70 18.17
N TRP A 91 0.17 -18.64 18.85
CA TRP A 91 -0.22 -20.04 18.81
C TRP A 91 -1.73 -20.21 19.02
N GLY A 92 -2.35 -21.04 18.19
CA GLY A 92 -3.79 -21.29 18.20
C GLY A 92 -4.66 -20.23 17.49
N LYS A 93 -4.08 -19.13 16.97
CA LYS A 93 -4.80 -18.20 16.12
C LYS A 93 -4.84 -18.70 14.67
N LYS A 94 -5.96 -18.40 13.99
CA LYS A 94 -6.10 -18.74 12.58
C LYS A 94 -5.10 -17.94 11.72
N PRO A 95 -4.45 -18.59 10.75
CA PRO A 95 -3.65 -17.88 9.75
C PRO A 95 -4.46 -16.82 9.02
N TYR A 96 -3.81 -15.74 8.59
CA TYR A 96 -4.42 -14.68 7.80
C TYR A 96 -3.50 -14.24 6.66
N ARG A 97 -4.06 -13.58 5.67
CA ARG A 97 -3.32 -13.13 4.48
C ARG A 97 -2.86 -11.70 4.62
N ILE A 98 -1.71 -11.42 4.04
CA ILE A 98 -1.13 -10.08 3.91
C ILE A 98 -0.67 -9.85 2.48
N ILE A 99 -0.72 -8.58 2.04
CA ILE A 99 0.05 -8.11 0.90
C ILE A 99 1.35 -7.56 1.44
N VAL A 100 2.47 -7.97 0.86
CA VAL A 100 3.79 -7.42 1.13
C VAL A 100 4.29 -6.74 -0.13
N GLU A 101 4.55 -5.44 -0.06
CA GLU A 101 5.07 -4.62 -1.16
C GLU A 101 6.49 -4.19 -0.85
N ASN A 102 7.40 -4.43 -1.78
CA ASN A 102 8.77 -3.92 -1.72
C ASN A 102 8.80 -2.43 -2.09
N LEU A 103 9.13 -1.58 -1.13
CA LEU A 103 9.14 -0.12 -1.32
C LEU A 103 10.21 0.40 -2.28
N LYS A 104 11.19 -0.43 -2.64
CA LYS A 104 12.26 -0.05 -3.56
C LYS A 104 11.86 -0.24 -5.03
N ASN A 105 11.12 -1.31 -5.36
CA ASN A 105 10.83 -1.67 -6.75
C ASN A 105 9.34 -1.84 -7.05
N GLY A 106 8.45 -1.66 -6.06
CA GLY A 106 7.00 -1.75 -6.21
C GLY A 106 6.46 -3.17 -6.38
N LYS A 107 7.30 -4.21 -6.42
CA LYS A 107 6.81 -5.59 -6.50
C LYS A 107 6.04 -5.95 -5.24
N ALA A 108 4.92 -6.66 -5.41
CA ALA A 108 4.08 -7.10 -4.31
C ALA A 108 3.75 -8.59 -4.44
N ILE A 109 3.56 -9.24 -3.29
CA ILE A 109 3.13 -10.62 -3.18
C ILE A 109 2.03 -10.75 -2.13
N VAL A 110 1.26 -11.83 -2.20
CA VAL A 110 0.36 -12.25 -1.11
C VAL A 110 1.04 -13.39 -0.35
N ALA A 111 1.13 -13.27 0.97
CA ALA A 111 1.66 -14.29 1.84
C ALA A 111 0.69 -14.63 2.97
N TRP A 112 0.79 -15.85 3.50
CA TRP A 112 0.07 -16.28 4.69
C TRP A 112 0.90 -16.05 5.95
N VAL A 113 0.35 -15.35 6.92
CA VAL A 113 0.92 -15.28 8.26
C VAL A 113 0.52 -16.55 8.99
N VAL A 114 1.50 -17.37 9.29
CA VAL A 114 1.33 -18.73 9.82
C VAL A 114 2.12 -18.96 11.10
N ASP A 115 3.01 -18.03 11.39
CA ASP A 115 3.94 -18.10 12.51
C ASP A 115 4.18 -16.70 13.09
N TRP A 116 4.89 -16.62 14.18
CA TRP A 116 5.34 -15.38 14.78
C TRP A 116 6.82 -15.42 15.14
N CYS A 117 7.50 -14.34 14.87
CA CYS A 117 8.91 -14.19 15.16
C CYS A 117 9.10 -13.86 16.64
N GLN A 118 9.85 -14.67 17.36
CA GLN A 118 10.34 -14.29 18.69
C GLN A 118 11.31 -13.12 18.65
N CYS A 119 11.96 -12.92 17.49
CA CYS A 119 12.87 -11.83 17.17
C CYS A 119 13.70 -11.43 18.39
N ARG A 120 14.59 -12.28 18.79
CA ARG A 120 15.51 -12.04 19.93
C ARG A 120 16.26 -10.74 19.69
N GLY A 121 16.14 -9.82 20.62
CA GLY A 121 16.61 -8.46 20.48
C GLY A 121 15.46 -7.54 20.08
N GLN A 122 14.51 -7.37 20.95
CA GLN A 122 13.27 -6.56 20.87
C GLN A 122 13.48 -5.08 20.46
N THR A 123 14.65 -4.74 19.96
CA THR A 123 15.01 -3.40 19.52
C THR A 123 14.57 -3.10 18.10
N ASP A 124 14.17 -4.09 17.29
CA ASP A 124 13.68 -3.83 15.94
C ASP A 124 12.15 -3.74 15.88
N ASN A 125 11.60 -2.68 16.51
CA ASN A 125 10.18 -2.36 16.48
C ASN A 125 9.65 -2.07 15.05
N GLU A 126 10.53 -2.03 14.05
CA GLU A 126 10.17 -1.88 12.64
C GLU A 126 10.03 -3.22 11.92
N LYS A 127 10.37 -4.35 12.54
CA LYS A 127 10.25 -5.64 11.88
C LYS A 127 8.79 -6.04 11.76
N LEU A 128 8.31 -6.10 10.52
CA LEU A 128 6.94 -6.49 10.17
C LEU A 128 6.83 -8.00 9.98
N VAL A 129 7.71 -8.58 9.15
CA VAL A 129 7.60 -9.99 8.76
C VAL A 129 8.96 -10.65 8.58
N ASP A 130 8.99 -11.95 8.86
CA ASP A 130 9.95 -12.89 8.32
C ASP A 130 9.26 -13.70 7.21
N LEU A 131 9.72 -13.55 5.99
CA LEU A 131 9.12 -14.21 4.83
C LEU A 131 9.75 -15.56 4.57
N SER A 132 9.07 -16.45 3.86
CA SER A 132 9.73 -17.61 3.26
C SER A 132 10.81 -17.13 2.28
N PRO A 133 11.87 -17.91 2.05
CA PRO A 133 12.89 -17.57 1.05
C PRO A 133 12.30 -17.31 -0.33
N ALA A 134 11.32 -18.12 -0.75
CA ALA A 134 10.62 -17.96 -2.03
C ALA A 134 9.85 -16.64 -2.11
N ALA A 135 9.14 -16.25 -1.05
CA ALA A 135 8.41 -14.98 -0.97
C ALA A 135 9.37 -13.79 -1.03
N PHE A 136 10.50 -13.86 -0.32
CA PHE A 136 11.51 -12.81 -0.32
C PHE A 136 12.12 -12.60 -1.71
N VAL A 137 12.44 -13.69 -2.42
CA VAL A 137 12.95 -13.64 -3.80
C VAL A 137 11.89 -13.12 -4.77
N ALA A 138 10.62 -13.51 -4.61
CA ALA A 138 9.52 -13.04 -5.45
C ALA A 138 9.30 -11.52 -5.36
N LEU A 139 9.65 -10.89 -4.23
CA LEU A 139 9.69 -9.43 -4.09
C LEU A 139 10.83 -8.78 -4.88
N GLY A 140 11.62 -9.57 -5.62
CA GLY A 140 12.79 -9.09 -6.37
C GLY A 140 13.98 -8.76 -5.48
N VAL A 141 14.13 -9.45 -4.36
CA VAL A 141 15.20 -9.25 -3.39
C VAL A 141 16.06 -10.52 -3.30
N PRO A 142 17.35 -10.45 -3.67
CA PRO A 142 18.26 -11.57 -3.45
C PRO A 142 18.37 -11.89 -1.96
N LEU A 143 18.46 -13.18 -1.62
CA LEU A 143 18.58 -13.60 -0.21
C LEU A 143 19.82 -13.00 0.49
N GLY A 144 20.88 -12.75 -0.26
CA GLY A 144 22.10 -12.11 0.26
C GLY A 144 21.90 -10.70 0.83
N ASN A 145 20.79 -10.03 0.50
CA ASN A 145 20.48 -8.71 1.07
C ASN A 145 20.04 -8.80 2.55
N GLY A 146 19.48 -9.92 2.98
CA GLY A 146 19.06 -10.19 4.35
C GLY A 146 17.85 -9.38 4.83
N VAL A 147 17.76 -8.11 4.47
CA VAL A 147 16.70 -7.18 4.92
C VAL A 147 16.17 -6.33 3.76
N GLN A 148 14.85 -6.08 3.75
CA GLN A 148 14.19 -5.22 2.78
C GLN A 148 13.15 -4.31 3.45
N ARG A 149 13.07 -3.05 3.02
CA ARG A 149 11.98 -2.13 3.41
C ARG A 149 10.71 -2.47 2.64
N VAL A 150 9.63 -2.68 3.37
CA VAL A 150 8.35 -3.11 2.80
C VAL A 150 7.19 -2.32 3.37
N ARG A 151 6.06 -2.35 2.65
CA ARG A 151 4.73 -2.09 3.20
C ARG A 151 4.01 -3.42 3.34
N VAL A 152 3.37 -3.61 4.49
CA VAL A 152 2.50 -4.77 4.74
C VAL A 152 1.09 -4.27 4.93
N THR A 153 0.14 -4.87 4.20
CA THR A 153 -1.29 -4.60 4.33
C THR A 153 -2.00 -5.90 4.70
N VAL A 154 -2.78 -5.86 5.77
CA VAL A 154 -3.57 -7.01 6.23
C VAL A 154 -4.81 -7.13 5.37
N LEU A 155 -5.05 -8.33 4.81
CA LEU A 155 -6.27 -8.64 4.08
C LEU A 155 -7.41 -9.05 5.02
N PRO A 156 -8.66 -8.78 4.64
CA PRO A 156 -9.86 -9.20 5.38
C PRO A 156 -9.93 -10.69 5.60
#